data_48492445d5932827c0d9eddb1da4c74d
#
_entry.id   48492445d5932827c0d9eddb1da4c74d
#
_cell.length_a   1.000
_cell.length_b   1.000
_cell.length_c   1.000
_cell.angle_alpha   90.00
_cell.angle_beta   90.00
_cell.angle_gamma   90.00
#
_symmetry.space_group_name_H-M   'P 1'
#
loop_
_entity.id
_entity.type
_entity.pdbx_description
1 polymer ?
#
loop_
_entity_poly.entity_id
_entity_poly.type
_entity_poly.pdbx_seq_one_letter_code
_entity_poly.pdbx_strand_id
1 'polypeptide(L)'
;LSKKSIIEDLDHSLLTLGTDYIDVLYTHWQTTDKKLYPIEETMDALMTLKKQGKIRAIGASNVTEEDIREYCQYGQLDVIQEKYSIVTRKVEKELLPVCKELGVSIQAYSPLEQGLLTGKFTMDTTFPNGDVRNNNPSFQPETRKKVLDILEDWKKYLEKYECSYSNLVIALTSQMIDGLHILGGARKP
;
A
#
# COMPACT_ATOMS: atom_id res chain seq x y z
N LEU A 1 -13.87 -1.09 -13.79
CA LEU A 1 -14.31 -0.05 -12.83
C LEU A 1 -15.32 0.89 -13.54
N SER A 2 -16.55 0.41 -13.77
CA SER A 2 -17.60 1.28 -14.31
C SER A 2 -18.10 2.26 -13.23
N LYS A 3 -18.59 3.42 -13.66
CA LYS A 3 -19.21 4.40 -12.75
C LYS A 3 -20.30 3.76 -11.87
N LYS A 4 -21.14 2.92 -12.48
CA LYS A 4 -22.22 2.21 -11.77
C LYS A 4 -21.67 1.30 -10.67
N SER A 5 -20.68 0.45 -10.98
CA SER A 5 -20.12 -0.49 -9.98
C SER A 5 -19.45 0.24 -8.82
N ILE A 6 -18.74 1.33 -9.08
CA ILE A 6 -18.10 2.15 -8.03
C ILE A 6 -19.14 2.70 -7.05
N ILE A 7 -20.27 3.19 -7.56
CA ILE A 7 -21.35 3.74 -6.70
C ILE A 7 -22.00 2.62 -5.89
N GLU A 8 -22.35 1.49 -6.51
CA GLU A 8 -22.97 0.35 -5.84
C GLU A 8 -22.05 -0.24 -4.76
N ASP A 9 -20.75 -0.39 -5.04
CA ASP A 9 -19.74 -0.89 -4.10
C ASP A 9 -19.56 0.06 -2.91
N LEU A 10 -19.58 1.37 -3.16
CA LEU A 10 -19.50 2.36 -2.08
C LEU A 10 -20.76 2.32 -1.20
N ASP A 11 -21.96 2.31 -1.79
CA ASP A 11 -23.20 2.28 -1.03
C ASP A 11 -23.28 1.00 -0.16
N HIS A 12 -22.84 -0.14 -0.68
CA HIS A 12 -22.73 -1.38 0.10
C HIS A 12 -21.68 -1.25 1.24
N SER A 13 -20.54 -0.62 0.97
CA SER A 13 -19.50 -0.39 1.98
C SER A 13 -19.99 0.51 3.11
N LEU A 14 -20.70 1.61 2.80
CA LEU A 14 -21.27 2.52 3.78
C LEU A 14 -22.30 1.81 4.68
N LEU A 15 -23.16 0.99 4.07
CA LEU A 15 -24.14 0.19 4.81
C LEU A 15 -23.44 -0.81 5.75
N THR A 16 -22.41 -1.52 5.26
CA THR A 16 -21.70 -2.52 6.05
C THR A 16 -20.90 -1.91 7.20
N LEU A 17 -20.31 -0.73 6.98
CA LEU A 17 -19.54 0.00 7.99
C LEU A 17 -20.45 0.77 8.99
N GLY A 18 -21.73 0.95 8.66
CA GLY A 18 -22.66 1.72 9.49
C GLY A 18 -22.31 3.21 9.55
N THR A 19 -21.86 3.78 8.45
CA THR A 19 -21.46 5.18 8.34
C THR A 19 -22.03 5.81 7.07
N ASP A 20 -22.07 7.14 7.00
CA ASP A 20 -22.55 7.91 5.85
C ASP A 20 -21.42 8.44 4.96
N TYR A 21 -20.16 8.26 5.36
CA TYR A 21 -18.98 8.62 4.57
C TYR A 21 -17.81 7.67 4.78
N ILE A 22 -16.83 7.71 3.85
CA ILE A 22 -15.52 7.06 3.91
C ILE A 22 -14.45 8.14 3.79
N ASP A 23 -13.40 8.08 4.63
CA ASP A 23 -12.30 9.05 4.57
C ASP A 23 -11.51 8.95 3.27
N VAL A 24 -11.13 7.74 2.87
CA VAL A 24 -10.42 7.49 1.60
C VAL A 24 -11.03 6.30 0.89
N LEU A 25 -11.54 6.48 -0.33
CA LEU A 25 -11.96 5.38 -1.19
C LEU A 25 -10.85 5.08 -2.20
N TYR A 26 -10.39 3.82 -2.22
CA TYR A 26 -9.32 3.35 -3.10
C TYR A 26 -9.86 2.55 -4.28
N THR A 27 -9.33 2.81 -5.47
CA THR A 27 -9.32 1.82 -6.54
C THR A 27 -8.20 0.82 -6.25
N HIS A 28 -8.52 -0.47 -6.03
CA HIS A 28 -7.55 -1.47 -5.57
C HIS A 28 -6.56 -1.88 -6.67
N TRP A 29 -7.06 -2.03 -7.91
CA TRP A 29 -6.28 -2.27 -9.12
C TRP A 29 -6.84 -1.44 -10.26
N GLN A 30 -5.96 -1.05 -11.15
CA GLN A 30 -6.40 -0.40 -12.38
C GLN A 30 -6.96 -1.43 -13.35
N THR A 31 -7.84 -1.00 -14.23
CA THR A 31 -8.36 -1.86 -15.28
C THR A 31 -7.26 -2.23 -16.28
N THR A 32 -7.28 -3.47 -16.76
CA THR A 32 -6.45 -3.90 -17.89
C THR A 32 -7.03 -3.49 -19.24
N ASP A 33 -8.32 -3.16 -19.29
CA ASP A 33 -9.01 -2.67 -20.49
C ASP A 33 -9.40 -1.20 -20.30
N LYS A 34 -8.44 -0.31 -20.55
CA LYS A 34 -8.63 1.15 -20.48
C LYS A 34 -9.62 1.69 -21.52
N LYS A 35 -9.95 0.94 -22.60
CA LYS A 35 -10.96 1.35 -23.57
C LYS A 35 -12.37 1.13 -23.05
N LEU A 36 -12.57 0.04 -22.31
CA LEU A 36 -13.86 -0.30 -21.73
C LEU A 36 -14.15 0.47 -20.43
N TYR A 37 -13.11 0.70 -19.63
CA TYR A 37 -13.20 1.38 -18.34
C TYR A 37 -12.07 2.41 -18.21
N PRO A 38 -12.19 3.57 -18.88
CA PRO A 38 -11.17 4.62 -18.81
C PRO A 38 -11.09 5.23 -17.41
N ILE A 39 -9.93 5.71 -17.04
CA ILE A 39 -9.70 6.41 -15.75
C ILE A 39 -10.60 7.65 -15.65
N GLU A 40 -10.90 8.30 -16.77
CA GLU A 40 -11.87 9.41 -16.85
C GLU A 40 -13.24 9.05 -16.24
N GLU A 41 -13.81 7.91 -16.61
CA GLU A 41 -15.10 7.44 -16.07
C GLU A 41 -14.99 7.13 -14.58
N THR A 42 -13.89 6.50 -14.18
CA THR A 42 -13.58 6.22 -12.77
C THR A 42 -13.53 7.50 -11.96
N MET A 43 -12.79 8.51 -12.44
CA MET A 43 -12.65 9.80 -11.76
C MET A 43 -13.95 10.59 -11.74
N ASP A 44 -14.75 10.58 -12.81
CA ASP A 44 -16.07 11.22 -12.80
C ASP A 44 -16.98 10.64 -11.70
N ALA A 45 -16.94 9.32 -11.50
CA ALA A 45 -17.66 8.67 -10.39
C ALA A 45 -17.11 9.13 -9.03
N LEU A 46 -15.80 9.05 -8.81
CA LEU A 46 -15.16 9.39 -7.53
C LEU A 46 -15.33 10.86 -7.17
N MET A 47 -15.16 11.77 -8.13
CA MET A 47 -15.38 13.22 -7.92
C MET A 47 -16.84 13.53 -7.61
N THR A 48 -17.79 12.82 -8.24
CA THR A 48 -19.21 12.93 -7.92
C THR A 48 -19.48 12.53 -6.46
N LEU A 49 -18.93 11.39 -6.02
CA LEU A 49 -19.08 10.88 -4.66
C LEU A 49 -18.40 11.80 -3.63
N LYS A 50 -17.25 12.38 -3.97
CA LYS A 50 -16.55 13.38 -3.14
C LYS A 50 -17.40 14.65 -3.01
N LYS A 51 -17.99 15.13 -4.09
CA LYS A 51 -18.90 16.30 -4.06
C LYS A 51 -20.18 16.04 -3.23
N GLN A 52 -20.67 14.80 -3.20
CA GLN A 52 -21.80 14.39 -2.37
C GLN A 52 -21.44 14.24 -0.88
N GLY A 53 -20.16 14.31 -0.51
CA GLY A 53 -19.67 14.10 0.85
C GLY A 53 -19.61 12.63 1.28
N LYS A 54 -19.87 11.67 0.37
CA LYS A 54 -19.79 10.25 0.65
C LYS A 54 -18.35 9.74 0.79
N ILE A 55 -17.39 10.43 0.16
CA ILE A 55 -15.95 10.19 0.36
C ILE A 55 -15.24 11.52 0.57
N ARG A 56 -14.15 11.54 1.36
CA ARG A 56 -13.36 12.74 1.62
C ARG A 56 -12.14 12.85 0.74
N ALA A 57 -11.51 11.71 0.42
CA ALA A 57 -10.32 11.64 -0.40
C ALA A 57 -10.39 10.48 -1.40
N ILE A 58 -9.66 10.61 -2.51
CA ILE A 58 -9.57 9.63 -3.57
C ILE A 58 -8.21 8.98 -3.51
N GLY A 59 -8.18 7.64 -3.44
CA GLY A 59 -6.98 6.82 -3.47
C GLY A 59 -6.93 5.89 -4.67
N ALA A 60 -5.71 5.51 -5.07
CA ALA A 60 -5.48 4.46 -6.06
C ALA A 60 -4.33 3.55 -5.61
N SER A 61 -4.45 2.25 -5.82
CA SER A 61 -3.43 1.28 -5.43
C SER A 61 -2.89 0.55 -6.65
N ASN A 62 -1.61 0.15 -6.59
CA ASN A 62 -0.95 -0.58 -7.68
C ASN A 62 -0.97 0.19 -9.01
N VAL A 63 -0.52 1.44 -8.96
CA VAL A 63 -0.52 2.38 -10.07
C VAL A 63 0.86 2.53 -10.70
N THR A 64 0.89 2.96 -11.94
CA THR A 64 2.08 3.45 -12.64
C THR A 64 2.16 4.99 -12.58
N GLU A 65 3.31 5.58 -12.96
CA GLU A 65 3.41 7.03 -13.14
C GLU A 65 2.38 7.56 -14.14
N GLU A 66 2.14 6.82 -15.25
CA GLU A 66 1.15 7.17 -16.26
C GLU A 66 -0.27 7.22 -15.67
N ASP A 67 -0.63 6.22 -14.86
CA ASP A 67 -1.93 6.19 -14.19
C ASP A 67 -2.10 7.39 -13.25
N ILE A 68 -1.09 7.72 -12.43
CA ILE A 68 -1.14 8.87 -11.52
C ILE A 68 -1.38 10.17 -12.31
N ARG A 69 -0.64 10.37 -13.40
CA ARG A 69 -0.79 11.55 -14.25
C ARG A 69 -2.19 11.59 -14.90
N GLU A 70 -2.68 10.46 -15.37
CA GLU A 70 -4.01 10.34 -15.96
C GLU A 70 -5.12 10.64 -14.93
N TYR A 71 -5.05 10.08 -13.71
CA TYR A 71 -5.97 10.41 -12.62
C TYR A 71 -6.01 11.92 -12.35
N CYS A 72 -4.85 12.55 -12.24
CA CYS A 72 -4.71 13.97 -11.94
C CYS A 72 -5.17 14.91 -13.09
N GLN A 73 -5.35 14.40 -14.32
CA GLN A 73 -5.98 15.17 -15.42
C GLN A 73 -7.49 15.37 -15.20
N TYR A 74 -8.15 14.43 -14.56
CA TYR A 74 -9.61 14.44 -14.37
C TYR A 74 -10.05 14.87 -12.96
N GLY A 75 -9.12 15.07 -12.05
CA GLY A 75 -9.37 15.54 -10.69
C GLY A 75 -8.20 15.28 -9.76
N GLN A 76 -8.32 15.67 -8.48
CA GLN A 76 -7.27 15.42 -7.51
C GLN A 76 -7.26 13.96 -7.06
N LEU A 77 -6.16 13.24 -7.36
CA LEU A 77 -5.79 12.02 -6.66
C LEU A 77 -5.08 12.43 -5.36
N ASP A 78 -5.64 12.05 -4.21
CA ASP A 78 -5.13 12.51 -2.91
C ASP A 78 -4.00 11.60 -2.39
N VAL A 79 -4.07 10.27 -2.67
CA VAL A 79 -3.11 9.28 -2.15
C VAL A 79 -2.98 8.08 -3.05
N ILE A 80 -1.77 7.55 -3.17
CA ILE A 80 -1.54 6.21 -3.73
C ILE A 80 -1.22 5.21 -2.62
N GLN A 81 -1.60 3.92 -2.82
CA GLN A 81 -1.24 2.84 -1.90
C GLN A 81 -0.38 1.82 -2.63
N GLU A 82 0.90 1.71 -2.23
CA GLU A 82 1.90 0.91 -2.93
C GLU A 82 2.69 -0.01 -2.00
N LYS A 83 3.21 -1.12 -2.57
CA LYS A 83 4.12 -1.99 -1.82
C LYS A 83 5.41 -1.25 -1.52
N TYR A 84 5.66 -1.00 -0.23
CA TYR A 84 6.88 -0.32 0.19
C TYR A 84 7.35 -0.80 1.56
N SER A 85 8.65 -1.03 1.68
CA SER A 85 9.32 -1.42 2.91
C SER A 85 10.80 -1.01 2.87
N ILE A 86 11.53 -1.23 3.96
CA ILE A 86 12.98 -1.00 4.01
C ILE A 86 13.78 -1.81 2.99
N VAL A 87 13.22 -2.90 2.44
CA VAL A 87 13.87 -3.76 1.42
C VAL A 87 13.21 -3.68 0.05
N THR A 88 11.95 -3.25 -0.04
CA THR A 88 11.23 -3.02 -1.30
C THR A 88 11.06 -1.52 -1.52
N ARG A 89 11.99 -0.91 -2.29
CA ARG A 89 12.14 0.55 -2.40
C ARG A 89 11.90 1.12 -3.80
N LYS A 90 11.25 0.36 -4.67
CA LYS A 90 10.99 0.71 -6.08
C LYS A 90 10.25 2.05 -6.21
N VAL A 91 9.27 2.28 -5.33
CA VAL A 91 8.45 3.50 -5.24
C VAL A 91 9.28 4.78 -5.21
N GLU A 92 10.45 4.78 -4.55
CA GLU A 92 11.29 5.97 -4.42
C GLU A 92 11.78 6.51 -5.77
N LYS A 93 12.05 5.60 -6.71
CA LYS A 93 12.56 5.96 -8.04
C LYS A 93 11.43 6.16 -9.05
N GLU A 94 10.38 5.36 -8.96
CA GLU A 94 9.36 5.29 -10.00
C GLU A 94 8.17 6.20 -9.74
N LEU A 95 7.75 6.35 -8.49
CA LEU A 95 6.49 7.05 -8.19
C LEU A 95 6.67 8.29 -7.31
N LEU A 96 7.65 8.29 -6.39
CA LEU A 96 7.86 9.43 -5.49
C LEU A 96 8.07 10.76 -6.20
N PRO A 97 8.81 10.84 -7.34
CA PRO A 97 8.97 12.11 -8.06
C PRO A 97 7.65 12.68 -8.57
N VAL A 98 6.81 11.87 -9.23
CA VAL A 98 5.51 12.32 -9.74
C VAL A 98 4.52 12.61 -8.61
N CYS A 99 4.56 11.86 -7.52
CA CYS A 99 3.73 12.14 -6.34
C CYS A 99 4.06 13.51 -5.74
N LYS A 100 5.35 13.85 -5.61
CA LYS A 100 5.78 15.18 -5.14
C LYS A 100 5.38 16.30 -6.11
N GLU A 101 5.51 16.06 -7.41
CA GLU A 101 5.13 17.02 -8.46
C GLU A 101 3.64 17.36 -8.39
N LEU A 102 2.78 16.33 -8.20
CA LEU A 102 1.33 16.46 -8.27
C LEU A 102 0.63 16.59 -6.90
N GLY A 103 1.40 16.62 -5.80
CA GLY A 103 0.85 16.74 -4.45
C GLY A 103 0.08 15.50 -3.98
N VAL A 104 0.49 14.31 -4.44
CA VAL A 104 -0.12 13.02 -4.09
C VAL A 104 0.63 12.38 -2.92
N SER A 105 -0.06 11.99 -1.87
CA SER A 105 0.52 11.28 -0.72
C SER A 105 0.80 9.81 -1.04
N ILE A 106 1.68 9.18 -0.26
CA ILE A 106 1.99 7.75 -0.40
C ILE A 106 1.61 7.00 0.87
N GLN A 107 0.87 5.89 0.71
CA GLN A 107 0.60 4.92 1.76
C GLN A 107 1.29 3.60 1.42
N ALA A 108 2.11 3.09 2.36
CA ALA A 108 2.84 1.85 2.19
C ALA A 108 2.03 0.64 2.68
N TYR A 109 1.79 -0.34 1.83
CA TYR A 109 1.32 -1.65 2.27
C TYR A 109 2.47 -2.66 2.33
N SER A 110 2.29 -3.74 3.10
CA SER A 110 3.31 -4.77 3.37
C SER A 110 4.65 -4.23 3.93
N PRO A 111 4.66 -3.29 4.87
CA PRO A 111 5.90 -2.71 5.42
C PRO A 111 6.78 -3.75 6.12
N LEU A 112 6.19 -4.86 6.58
CA LEU A 112 6.90 -5.98 7.22
C LEU A 112 7.20 -7.15 6.26
N GLU A 113 7.07 -6.96 4.93
CA GLU A 113 7.32 -7.99 3.91
C GLU A 113 6.66 -9.33 4.23
N GLN A 114 5.33 -9.31 4.44
CA GLN A 114 4.54 -10.51 4.79
C GLN A 114 5.10 -11.26 6.02
N GLY A 115 5.75 -10.53 6.92
CA GLY A 115 6.31 -11.02 8.16
C GLY A 115 7.80 -11.35 8.12
N LEU A 116 8.47 -11.29 6.96
CA LEU A 116 9.92 -11.55 6.85
C LEU A 116 10.75 -10.66 7.78
N LEU A 117 10.35 -9.40 7.92
CA LEU A 117 11.04 -8.40 8.74
C LEU A 117 10.64 -8.41 10.23
N THR A 118 9.92 -9.44 10.69
CA THR A 118 9.48 -9.54 12.09
C THR A 118 10.44 -10.33 12.99
N GLY A 119 11.49 -10.93 12.43
CA GLY A 119 12.40 -11.82 13.15
C GLY A 119 11.81 -13.20 13.52
N LYS A 120 10.60 -13.53 13.02
CA LYS A 120 9.93 -14.80 13.32
C LYS A 120 10.35 -15.96 12.43
N PHE A 121 10.99 -15.68 11.31
CA PHE A 121 11.39 -16.70 10.33
C PHE A 121 12.89 -17.00 10.45
N THR A 122 13.24 -18.25 10.12
CA THR A 122 14.61 -18.75 9.98
C THR A 122 14.81 -19.29 8.57
N MET A 123 16.02 -19.70 8.21
CA MET A 123 16.27 -20.34 6.91
C MET A 123 15.46 -21.64 6.73
N ASP A 124 15.18 -22.36 7.82
CA ASP A 124 14.47 -23.65 7.81
C ASP A 124 12.92 -23.49 7.80
N THR A 125 12.39 -22.27 7.95
CA THR A 125 10.94 -22.06 7.95
C THR A 125 10.37 -22.42 6.58
N THR A 126 9.36 -23.26 6.54
CA THR A 126 8.61 -23.66 5.35
C THR A 126 7.18 -23.12 5.43
N PHE A 127 6.53 -23.04 4.29
CA PHE A 127 5.14 -22.59 4.18
C PHE A 127 4.28 -23.66 3.53
N PRO A 128 2.99 -23.79 3.93
CA PRO A 128 2.06 -24.72 3.32
C PRO A 128 1.94 -24.53 1.80
N ASN A 129 1.52 -25.61 1.11
CA ASN A 129 1.20 -25.50 -0.32
C ASN A 129 0.13 -24.43 -0.56
N GLY A 130 0.32 -23.62 -1.59
CA GLY A 130 -0.58 -22.51 -1.93
C GLY A 130 -0.33 -21.20 -1.15
N ASP A 131 0.59 -21.20 -0.19
CA ASP A 131 0.98 -19.96 0.50
C ASP A 131 1.76 -19.05 -0.48
N VAL A 132 1.32 -17.80 -0.59
CA VAL A 132 1.90 -16.81 -1.51
C VAL A 132 3.39 -16.56 -1.28
N ARG A 133 3.90 -16.81 -0.09
CA ARG A 133 5.31 -16.64 0.28
C ARG A 133 6.23 -17.64 -0.42
N ASN A 134 5.72 -18.81 -0.83
CA ASN A 134 6.49 -19.81 -1.58
C ASN A 134 7.01 -19.24 -2.92
N ASN A 135 6.23 -18.35 -3.55
CA ASN A 135 6.57 -17.72 -4.83
C ASN A 135 7.05 -16.28 -4.70
N ASN A 136 7.13 -15.75 -3.48
CA ASN A 136 7.57 -14.37 -3.26
C ASN A 136 9.09 -14.27 -3.32
N PRO A 137 9.67 -13.41 -4.20
CA PRO A 137 11.11 -13.22 -4.34
C PRO A 137 11.85 -12.88 -3.03
N SER A 138 11.19 -12.19 -2.11
CA SER A 138 11.76 -11.84 -0.80
C SER A 138 12.02 -13.07 0.09
N PHE A 139 11.32 -14.18 -0.15
CA PHE A 139 11.46 -15.44 0.60
C PHE A 139 12.39 -16.45 -0.08
N GLN A 140 12.90 -16.18 -1.27
CA GLN A 140 13.87 -17.06 -1.90
C GLN A 140 15.15 -17.13 -1.06
N PRO A 141 15.85 -18.30 -1.02
CA PRO A 141 16.93 -18.56 -0.06
C PRO A 141 17.99 -17.47 0.01
N GLU A 142 18.44 -16.98 -1.13
CA GLU A 142 19.50 -15.95 -1.17
C GLU A 142 19.06 -14.62 -0.57
N THR A 143 17.88 -14.12 -1.00
CA THR A 143 17.32 -12.85 -0.50
C THR A 143 16.96 -12.96 0.98
N ARG A 144 16.32 -14.07 1.36
CA ARG A 144 15.93 -14.36 2.73
C ARG A 144 17.13 -14.37 3.67
N LYS A 145 18.24 -15.03 3.27
CA LYS A 145 19.47 -15.05 4.06
C LYS A 145 20.00 -13.65 4.31
N LYS A 146 20.11 -12.81 3.27
CA LYS A 146 20.57 -11.42 3.40
C LYS A 146 19.71 -10.62 4.40
N VAL A 147 18.38 -10.78 4.33
CA VAL A 147 17.47 -10.10 5.26
C VAL A 147 17.66 -10.58 6.69
N LEU A 148 17.78 -11.90 6.89
CA LEU A 148 17.98 -12.46 8.24
C LEU A 148 19.33 -12.06 8.84
N ASP A 149 20.40 -11.99 8.05
CA ASP A 149 21.71 -11.51 8.47
C ASP A 149 21.61 -10.04 8.97
N ILE A 150 20.89 -9.17 8.24
CA ILE A 150 20.64 -7.77 8.64
C ILE A 150 19.85 -7.72 9.97
N LEU A 151 18.80 -8.53 10.09
CA LEU A 151 18.02 -8.56 11.34
C LEU A 151 18.86 -9.03 12.54
N GLU A 152 19.77 -9.99 12.34
CA GLU A 152 20.70 -10.41 13.38
C GLU A 152 21.57 -9.24 13.87
N ASP A 153 22.16 -8.47 12.95
CA ASP A 153 22.96 -7.28 13.26
C ASP A 153 22.13 -6.21 14.01
N TRP A 154 20.81 -6.21 13.84
CA TRP A 154 19.92 -5.25 14.46
C TRP A 154 19.46 -5.61 15.87
N LYS A 155 19.74 -6.80 16.38
CA LYS A 155 19.38 -7.21 17.76
C LYS A 155 19.80 -6.19 18.81
N LYS A 156 20.99 -5.61 18.68
CA LYS A 156 21.48 -4.55 19.58
C LYS A 156 20.58 -3.33 19.69
N TYR A 157 19.80 -3.03 18.62
CA TYR A 157 18.85 -1.92 18.63
C TYR A 157 17.55 -2.29 19.33
N LEU A 158 17.13 -3.57 19.27
CA LEU A 158 15.96 -4.03 19.99
C LEU A 158 16.14 -3.88 21.50
N GLU A 159 17.31 -4.27 22.01
CA GLU A 159 17.69 -4.08 23.41
C GLU A 159 17.77 -2.60 23.77
N LYS A 160 18.47 -1.81 22.94
CA LYS A 160 18.67 -0.37 23.18
C LYS A 160 17.36 0.42 23.24
N TYR A 161 16.37 0.08 22.41
CA TYR A 161 15.10 0.80 22.31
C TYR A 161 13.93 0.05 22.96
N GLU A 162 14.19 -1.07 23.62
CA GLU A 162 13.18 -1.92 24.27
C GLU A 162 11.99 -2.22 23.36
N CYS A 163 12.26 -2.61 22.11
CA CYS A 163 11.24 -2.77 21.08
C CYS A 163 11.37 -4.09 20.32
N SER A 164 10.32 -4.47 19.57
CA SER A 164 10.36 -5.60 18.65
C SER A 164 10.94 -5.21 17.29
N TYR A 165 11.34 -6.19 16.45
CA TYR A 165 11.67 -5.95 15.05
C TYR A 165 10.56 -5.23 14.30
N SER A 166 9.28 -5.61 14.55
CA SER A 166 8.14 -4.96 13.90
C SER A 166 8.07 -3.47 14.23
N ASN A 167 8.27 -3.09 15.49
CA ASN A 167 8.30 -1.68 15.91
C ASN A 167 9.44 -0.93 15.23
N LEU A 168 10.65 -1.50 15.28
CA LEU A 168 11.85 -0.88 14.69
C LEU A 168 11.70 -0.69 13.19
N VAL A 169 11.25 -1.73 12.48
CA VAL A 169 11.07 -1.69 11.01
C VAL A 169 10.00 -0.69 10.60
N ILE A 170 8.85 -0.65 11.30
CA ILE A 170 7.80 0.33 10.99
C ILE A 170 8.31 1.76 11.26
N ALA A 171 8.97 1.99 12.40
CA ALA A 171 9.53 3.30 12.72
C ALA A 171 10.56 3.77 11.68
N LEU A 172 11.47 2.88 11.26
CA LEU A 172 12.44 3.19 10.20
C LEU A 172 11.76 3.44 8.85
N THR A 173 10.81 2.58 8.46
CA THR A 173 10.09 2.74 7.18
C THR A 173 9.37 4.08 7.12
N SER A 174 8.75 4.53 8.21
CA SER A 174 8.04 5.81 8.27
C SER A 174 8.95 7.04 8.11
N GLN A 175 10.25 6.90 8.34
CA GLN A 175 11.23 7.98 8.19
C GLN A 175 11.88 8.03 6.79
N MET A 176 11.63 7.05 5.92
CA MET A 176 12.32 6.94 4.62
C MET A 176 11.75 7.88 3.55
N ILE A 177 10.47 8.20 3.64
CA ILE A 177 9.78 9.15 2.76
C ILE A 177 9.01 10.12 3.66
N ASP A 178 9.23 11.40 3.46
CA ASP A 178 8.53 12.44 4.22
C ASP A 178 7.01 12.38 3.95
N GLY A 179 6.22 12.35 5.01
CA GLY A 179 4.76 12.21 4.92
C GLY A 179 4.26 10.80 4.55
N LEU A 180 5.10 9.76 4.63
CA LEU A 180 4.68 8.38 4.36
C LEU A 180 3.68 7.88 5.40
N HIS A 181 2.57 7.34 4.94
CA HIS A 181 1.60 6.62 5.77
C HIS A 181 1.87 5.12 5.72
N ILE A 182 1.79 4.44 6.87
CA ILE A 182 2.06 3.00 6.98
C ILE A 182 0.77 2.23 7.24
N LEU A 183 0.46 1.25 6.39
CA LEU A 183 -0.60 0.29 6.60
C LEU A 183 -0.03 -0.98 7.25
N GLY A 184 -0.12 -1.04 8.58
CA GLY A 184 0.35 -2.19 9.37
C GLY A 184 -0.70 -3.30 9.44
N GLY A 185 -0.32 -4.52 9.03
CA GLY A 185 -1.17 -5.69 9.20
C GLY A 185 -1.00 -6.31 10.59
N ALA A 186 -2.11 -6.56 11.29
CA ALA A 186 -2.14 -7.27 12.57
C ALA A 186 -3.19 -8.40 12.52
N ARG A 187 -2.92 -9.52 13.23
CA ARG A 187 -3.85 -10.66 13.31
C ARG A 187 -4.61 -10.72 14.64
N LYS A 188 -4.13 -10.01 15.63
CA LYS A 188 -4.72 -9.93 16.97
C LYS A 188 -4.68 -8.48 17.44
N PRO A 189 -5.63 -8.06 18.27
CA PRO A 189 -5.58 -6.76 18.91
C PRO A 189 -4.33 -6.61 19.77
#